data_547e600ef1b509b9e60062d11a43fec4
#
_entry.id   547e600ef1b509b9e60062d11a43fec4
#
_cell.length_a   1.000
_cell.length_b   1.000
_cell.length_c   1.000
_cell.angle_alpha   90.00
_cell.angle_beta   90.00
_cell.angle_gamma   90.00
#
_symmetry.space_group_name_H-M   'P 1'
#
loop_
_entity.id
_entity.type
_entity.pdbx_description
1 polymer ?
#
loop_
_entity_poly.entity_id
_entity_poly.type
_entity_poly.pdbx_seq_one_letter_code
_entity_poly.pdbx_strand_id
1 'polypeptide(L)'
;MLSALFHRCAVSAVDFNHLRQASVELRNVIKQFDTHTVLNGVSLSVEPGEVVTILGPSGSGKSTLIRLINQLESLSGGEIFIDDKPISQLRGAALRQLRSRIGFVFQQFNLYSHLTAHQNISLALEYVHGWNKAAAARRALELLDQVGLAEKASAYAAQLSGGQQQRVAIARALASSPQILLFDEPTSALDPEMIGEVLQVMKNLAHSGITMIVVTHEMHFAREIADRVVFIDGGEILEVAAPEDFFTRPQHPRTQRFLKKVLDPLHQESSL
;
A
#
# COMPACT_ATOMS: atom_id res chain seq x y z
N MET A 1 -46.62 5.26 -1.70
CA MET A 1 -45.97 4.87 -0.43
C MET A 1 -44.86 3.86 -0.73
N LEU A 2 -43.71 4.31 -1.24
CA LEU A 2 -42.50 3.49 -1.49
C LEU A 2 -41.34 4.45 -1.67
N SER A 3 -40.99 5.16 -0.56
CA SER A 3 -39.87 6.11 -0.53
C SER A 3 -39.36 6.17 0.89
N ALA A 4 -38.61 5.17 1.33
CA ALA A 4 -37.79 5.23 2.56
C ALA A 4 -37.03 3.94 2.76
N LEU A 5 -36.01 3.64 1.96
CA LEU A 5 -35.03 2.58 2.26
C LEU A 5 -33.69 2.80 1.53
N PHE A 6 -33.24 4.06 1.43
CA PHE A 6 -31.83 4.35 1.17
C PHE A 6 -31.28 5.13 2.36
N HIS A 7 -31.10 4.44 3.47
CA HIS A 7 -30.19 4.94 4.49
C HIS A 7 -28.78 4.75 3.94
N ARG A 8 -28.21 5.85 3.44
CA ARG A 8 -26.78 6.03 3.21
C ARG A 8 -26.08 5.68 4.53
N CYS A 9 -25.33 4.58 4.59
CA CYS A 9 -24.22 4.47 5.50
C CYS A 9 -23.21 5.57 5.11
N ALA A 10 -23.38 6.74 5.71
CA ALA A 10 -22.32 7.72 5.75
C ALA A 10 -21.21 7.09 6.63
N VAL A 11 -20.17 6.57 5.98
CA VAL A 11 -18.92 6.28 6.67
C VAL A 11 -18.50 7.59 7.32
N SER A 12 -18.59 7.67 8.64
CA SER A 12 -18.16 8.85 9.40
C SER A 12 -16.73 9.15 9.00
N ALA A 13 -16.43 10.40 8.66
CA ALA A 13 -15.08 10.82 8.35
C ALA A 13 -14.19 10.47 9.54
N VAL A 14 -13.30 9.52 9.33
CA VAL A 14 -12.39 9.04 10.37
C VAL A 14 -11.39 10.14 10.63
N ASP A 15 -11.27 10.55 11.89
CA ASP A 15 -10.26 11.51 12.31
C ASP A 15 -8.88 10.84 12.37
N PHE A 16 -8.17 10.86 11.24
CA PHE A 16 -6.77 10.44 11.13
C PHE A 16 -5.77 11.57 11.48
N ASN A 17 -6.24 12.73 11.97
CA ASN A 17 -5.45 13.95 12.18
C ASN A 17 -4.30 13.80 13.22
N HIS A 18 -4.09 12.62 13.78
CA HIS A 18 -3.01 12.35 14.74
C HIS A 18 -1.90 11.45 14.19
N LEU A 19 -1.94 11.07 12.90
CA LEU A 19 -0.89 10.24 12.32
C LEU A 19 0.37 11.09 12.13
N ARG A 20 1.47 10.68 12.74
CA ARG A 20 2.79 11.24 12.47
C ARG A 20 3.18 10.80 11.05
N GLN A 21 3.78 11.69 10.32
CA GLN A 21 4.27 11.45 8.96
C GLN A 21 5.78 11.21 9.00
N ALA A 22 6.31 10.49 8.03
CA ALA A 22 7.74 10.26 7.86
C ALA A 22 8.11 10.35 6.38
N SER A 23 9.31 10.87 6.09
CA SER A 23 9.90 10.84 4.76
C SER A 23 10.52 9.48 4.46
N VAL A 24 10.61 9.15 3.17
CA VAL A 24 11.35 7.97 2.66
C VAL A 24 12.27 8.43 1.55
N GLU A 25 13.57 8.12 1.66
CA GLU A 25 14.53 8.42 0.60
C GLU A 25 15.33 7.18 0.23
N LEU A 26 15.37 6.90 -1.06
CA LEU A 26 16.18 5.84 -1.67
C LEU A 26 17.33 6.48 -2.43
N ARG A 27 18.57 6.05 -2.15
CA ARG A 27 19.78 6.55 -2.82
C ARG A 27 20.50 5.41 -3.50
N ASN A 28 20.50 5.40 -4.84
CA ASN A 28 21.18 4.42 -5.69
C ASN A 28 20.92 2.97 -5.25
N VAL A 29 19.66 2.64 -4.97
CA VAL A 29 19.25 1.33 -4.46
C VAL A 29 19.45 0.25 -5.52
N ILE A 30 20.23 -0.77 -5.16
CA ILE A 30 20.50 -1.94 -5.99
C ILE A 30 20.00 -3.18 -5.28
N LYS A 31 19.30 -4.06 -6.00
CA LYS A 31 18.94 -5.40 -5.52
C LYS A 31 19.27 -6.44 -6.56
N GLN A 32 20.04 -7.41 -6.12
CA GLN A 32 20.38 -8.60 -6.91
C GLN A 32 19.92 -9.86 -6.17
N PHE A 33 19.40 -10.81 -6.91
CA PHE A 33 19.17 -12.17 -6.46
C PHE A 33 20.08 -13.07 -7.29
N ASP A 34 21.04 -13.71 -6.66
CA ASP A 34 22.11 -14.47 -7.33
C ASP A 34 22.81 -13.62 -8.42
N THR A 35 22.61 -13.97 -9.69
CA THR A 35 23.20 -13.26 -10.83
C THR A 35 22.24 -12.26 -11.50
N HIS A 36 20.98 -12.21 -11.03
CA HIS A 36 19.95 -11.37 -11.65
C HIS A 36 19.76 -10.06 -10.90
N THR A 37 20.02 -8.94 -11.57
CA THR A 37 19.77 -7.60 -11.03
C THR A 37 18.28 -7.23 -11.25
N VAL A 38 17.55 -7.05 -10.15
CA VAL A 38 16.12 -6.69 -10.15
C VAL A 38 15.91 -5.18 -10.04
N LEU A 39 16.77 -4.51 -9.27
CA LEU A 39 16.80 -3.04 -9.18
C LEU A 39 18.22 -2.56 -9.42
N ASN A 40 18.36 -1.53 -10.25
CA ASN A 40 19.65 -1.02 -10.74
C ASN A 40 19.77 0.50 -10.50
N GLY A 41 20.24 0.90 -9.33
CA GLY A 41 20.52 2.31 -9.01
C GLY A 41 19.26 3.18 -8.81
N VAL A 42 18.20 2.61 -8.26
CA VAL A 42 16.94 3.34 -8.03
C VAL A 42 17.11 4.41 -6.96
N SER A 43 16.75 5.66 -7.32
CA SER A 43 16.73 6.82 -6.41
C SER A 43 15.35 7.47 -6.45
N LEU A 44 14.76 7.71 -5.25
CA LEU A 44 13.44 8.29 -5.09
C LEU A 44 13.34 8.95 -3.72
N SER A 45 12.77 10.15 -3.64
CA SER A 45 12.35 10.77 -2.39
C SER A 45 10.83 10.76 -2.29
N VAL A 46 10.30 10.53 -1.10
CA VAL A 46 8.87 10.65 -0.77
C VAL A 46 8.77 11.55 0.45
N GLU A 47 8.06 12.65 0.29
CA GLU A 47 7.88 13.63 1.35
C GLU A 47 6.88 13.16 2.42
N PRO A 48 6.95 13.71 3.64
CA PRO A 48 5.96 13.40 4.67
C PRO A 48 4.53 13.75 4.21
N GLY A 49 3.62 12.76 4.28
CA GLY A 49 2.22 12.92 3.87
C GLY A 49 1.96 12.79 2.38
N GLU A 50 3.00 12.57 1.59
CA GLU A 50 2.88 12.39 0.14
C GLU A 50 2.35 11.00 -0.22
N VAL A 51 1.51 10.93 -1.24
CA VAL A 51 1.02 9.70 -1.87
C VAL A 51 1.73 9.45 -3.19
N VAL A 52 2.61 8.48 -3.21
CA VAL A 52 3.35 8.08 -4.42
C VAL A 52 2.81 6.74 -4.94
N THR A 53 2.39 6.72 -6.20
CA THR A 53 2.04 5.45 -6.87
C THR A 53 3.17 4.97 -7.77
N ILE A 54 3.45 3.67 -7.72
CA ILE A 54 4.49 3.03 -8.53
C ILE A 54 3.82 2.13 -9.55
N LEU A 55 4.00 2.45 -10.81
CA LEU A 55 3.47 1.74 -11.96
C LEU A 55 4.60 1.09 -12.77
N GLY A 56 4.26 0.09 -13.56
CA GLY A 56 5.21 -0.58 -14.45
C GLY A 56 4.80 -2.00 -14.79
N PRO A 57 5.43 -2.66 -15.77
CA PRO A 57 5.11 -4.03 -16.16
C PRO A 57 5.39 -5.03 -15.03
N SER A 58 4.81 -6.23 -15.13
CA SER A 58 5.12 -7.32 -14.20
C SER A 58 6.61 -7.67 -14.28
N GLY A 59 7.24 -7.95 -13.14
CA GLY A 59 8.67 -8.26 -13.06
C GLY A 59 9.61 -7.05 -13.10
N SER A 60 9.11 -5.80 -13.15
CA SER A 60 9.97 -4.60 -13.20
C SER A 60 10.63 -4.21 -11.87
N GLY A 61 10.38 -4.94 -10.77
CA GLY A 61 11.01 -4.70 -9.48
C GLY A 61 10.15 -3.93 -8.46
N LYS A 62 8.91 -3.54 -8.79
CA LYS A 62 8.01 -2.74 -7.92
C LYS A 62 7.82 -3.32 -6.52
N SER A 63 7.40 -4.59 -6.43
CA SER A 63 7.20 -5.28 -5.14
C SER A 63 8.52 -5.45 -4.39
N THR A 64 9.63 -5.68 -5.10
CA THR A 64 10.95 -5.74 -4.49
C THR A 64 11.31 -4.40 -3.84
N LEU A 65 11.05 -3.29 -4.53
CA LEU A 65 11.35 -1.94 -4.03
C LEU A 65 10.67 -1.66 -2.70
N ILE A 66 9.36 -1.89 -2.59
CA ILE A 66 8.64 -1.62 -1.34
C ILE A 66 8.98 -2.61 -0.22
N ARG A 67 9.37 -3.85 -0.55
CA ARG A 67 9.87 -4.82 0.43
C ARG A 67 11.23 -4.43 0.99
N LEU A 68 12.08 -3.75 0.21
CA LEU A 68 13.34 -3.17 0.70
C LEU A 68 13.08 -2.03 1.69
N ILE A 69 12.09 -1.17 1.46
CA ILE A 69 11.73 -0.07 2.39
C ILE A 69 11.32 -0.62 3.75
N ASN A 70 10.58 -1.72 3.80
CA ASN A 70 10.21 -2.40 5.07
C ASN A 70 11.26 -3.40 5.56
N GLN A 71 12.43 -3.48 4.89
CA GLN A 71 13.49 -4.44 5.17
C GLN A 71 13.02 -5.91 5.23
N LEU A 72 11.99 -6.26 4.46
CA LEU A 72 11.62 -7.67 4.22
C LEU A 72 12.65 -8.34 3.31
N GLU A 73 13.32 -7.53 2.49
CA GLU A 73 14.48 -7.89 1.67
C GLU A 73 15.68 -7.04 2.07
N SER A 74 16.91 -7.55 1.87
CA SER A 74 18.14 -6.80 2.08
C SER A 74 18.61 -6.13 0.78
N LEU A 75 19.18 -4.93 0.89
CA LEU A 75 19.88 -4.24 -0.20
C LEU A 75 21.11 -5.02 -0.65
N SER A 76 21.42 -4.95 -1.95
CA SER A 76 22.74 -5.37 -2.50
C SER A 76 23.68 -4.16 -2.63
N GLY A 77 23.14 -2.94 -2.73
CA GLY A 77 23.88 -1.70 -2.79
C GLY A 77 22.98 -0.49 -2.60
N GLY A 78 23.57 0.67 -2.41
CA GLY A 78 22.84 1.89 -2.07
C GLY A 78 22.40 1.96 -0.62
N GLU A 79 21.48 2.90 -0.31
CA GLU A 79 20.96 3.08 1.03
C GLU A 79 19.51 3.58 1.00
N ILE A 80 18.74 3.23 2.03
CA ILE A 80 17.38 3.76 2.26
C ILE A 80 17.36 4.51 3.59
N PHE A 81 16.72 5.69 3.57
CA PHE A 81 16.57 6.53 4.75
C PHE A 81 15.07 6.68 5.08
N ILE A 82 14.76 6.74 6.36
CA ILE A 82 13.47 7.15 6.90
C ILE A 82 13.72 8.24 7.93
N ASP A 83 13.15 9.43 7.72
CA ASP A 83 13.45 10.64 8.51
C ASP A 83 14.97 10.86 8.62
N ASP A 84 15.68 10.89 7.48
CA ASP A 84 17.13 11.07 7.37
C ASP A 84 17.98 10.01 8.08
N LYS A 85 17.38 8.94 8.58
CA LYS A 85 18.10 7.86 9.28
C LYS A 85 18.25 6.66 8.35
N PRO A 86 19.49 6.18 8.11
CA PRO A 86 19.72 5.00 7.31
C PRO A 86 19.13 3.76 7.99
N ILE A 87 18.49 2.90 7.20
CA ILE A 87 17.78 1.75 7.74
C ILE A 87 18.38 0.40 7.39
N SER A 88 19.25 0.31 6.39
CA SER A 88 19.74 -0.96 5.81
C SER A 88 20.48 -1.85 6.82
N GLN A 89 21.10 -1.23 7.84
CA GLN A 89 21.88 -1.95 8.85
C GLN A 89 21.10 -2.23 10.14
N LEU A 90 19.85 -1.82 10.25
CA LEU A 90 19.04 -2.06 11.44
C LEU A 90 18.80 -3.56 11.64
N ARG A 91 18.95 -4.03 12.89
CA ARG A 91 18.73 -5.43 13.29
C ARG A 91 18.04 -5.49 14.66
N GLY A 92 17.49 -6.63 14.98
CA GLY A 92 16.93 -6.91 16.30
C GLY A 92 15.84 -5.94 16.74
N ALA A 93 16.01 -5.29 17.88
CA ALA A 93 15.02 -4.36 18.45
C ALA A 93 14.82 -3.11 17.57
N ALA A 94 15.90 -2.54 17.01
CA ALA A 94 15.82 -1.36 16.15
C ALA A 94 15.02 -1.65 14.87
N LEU A 95 15.19 -2.82 14.27
CA LEU A 95 14.39 -3.25 13.11
C LEU A 95 12.91 -3.44 13.48
N ARG A 96 12.60 -4.03 14.64
CA ARG A 96 11.21 -4.13 15.12
C ARG A 96 10.58 -2.76 15.33
N GLN A 97 11.33 -1.82 15.91
CA GLN A 97 10.87 -0.44 16.08
C GLN A 97 10.64 0.27 14.75
N LEU A 98 11.50 0.07 13.74
CA LEU A 98 11.26 0.58 12.40
C LEU A 98 9.95 0.03 11.83
N ARG A 99 9.78 -1.30 11.85
CA ARG A 99 8.59 -1.96 11.28
C ARG A 99 7.29 -1.58 11.99
N SER A 100 7.34 -1.17 13.26
CA SER A 100 6.15 -0.66 13.96
C SER A 100 5.69 0.72 13.47
N ARG A 101 6.57 1.45 12.77
CA ARG A 101 6.26 2.75 12.13
C ARG A 101 5.77 2.58 10.69
N ILE A 102 5.83 1.39 10.13
CA ILE A 102 5.48 1.08 8.73
C ILE A 102 4.34 0.08 8.72
N GLY A 103 3.20 0.45 8.19
CA GLY A 103 2.13 -0.48 7.85
C GLY A 103 2.38 -1.08 6.48
N PHE A 104 2.28 -2.40 6.35
CA PHE A 104 2.48 -3.09 5.08
C PHE A 104 1.24 -3.92 4.73
N VAL A 105 0.69 -3.67 3.54
CA VAL A 105 -0.46 -4.38 2.99
C VAL A 105 0.02 -5.19 1.78
N PHE A 106 -0.08 -6.50 1.89
CA PHE A 106 0.37 -7.44 0.86
C PHE A 106 -0.68 -7.67 -0.22
N GLN A 107 -0.24 -8.15 -1.37
CA GLN A 107 -1.07 -8.62 -2.48
C GLN A 107 -2.01 -9.76 -2.03
N GLN A 108 -1.49 -10.75 -1.30
CA GLN A 108 -2.28 -11.73 -0.58
C GLN A 108 -2.58 -11.19 0.81
N PHE A 109 -3.78 -11.41 1.31
CA PHE A 109 -4.28 -10.81 2.56
C PHE A 109 -3.45 -11.20 3.78
N ASN A 110 -2.84 -12.39 3.77
CA ASN A 110 -1.98 -12.93 4.84
C ASN A 110 -2.62 -12.84 6.23
N LEU A 111 -3.93 -13.10 6.30
CA LEU A 111 -4.63 -13.20 7.57
C LEU A 111 -4.33 -14.55 8.23
N TYR A 112 -4.21 -14.54 9.54
CA TYR A 112 -4.13 -15.76 10.33
C TYR A 112 -5.49 -16.47 10.29
N SER A 113 -5.57 -17.62 9.63
CA SER A 113 -6.82 -18.34 9.36
C SER A 113 -7.54 -18.85 10.62
N HIS A 114 -6.78 -19.11 11.68
CA HIS A 114 -7.27 -19.56 12.99
C HIS A 114 -7.68 -18.43 13.93
N LEU A 115 -7.55 -17.17 13.50
CA LEU A 115 -7.94 -15.98 14.24
C LEU A 115 -9.13 -15.28 13.58
N THR A 116 -9.96 -14.64 14.38
CA THR A 116 -11.03 -13.77 13.89
C THR A 116 -10.48 -12.48 13.30
N ALA A 117 -11.31 -11.70 12.57
CA ALA A 117 -10.93 -10.39 12.06
C ALA A 117 -10.40 -9.48 13.17
N HIS A 118 -11.12 -9.39 14.29
CA HIS A 118 -10.71 -8.64 15.46
C HIS A 118 -9.34 -9.11 16.01
N GLN A 119 -9.14 -10.42 16.16
CA GLN A 119 -7.90 -10.98 16.67
C GLN A 119 -6.71 -10.78 15.71
N ASN A 120 -6.94 -10.81 14.39
CA ASN A 120 -5.91 -10.49 13.40
C ASN A 120 -5.36 -9.06 13.55
N ILE A 121 -6.18 -8.14 14.06
CA ILE A 121 -5.77 -6.74 14.27
C ILE A 121 -5.17 -6.58 15.68
N SER A 122 -5.81 -7.12 16.73
CA SER A 122 -5.37 -6.90 18.12
C SER A 122 -4.08 -7.64 18.49
N LEU A 123 -3.76 -8.75 17.83
CA LEU A 123 -2.63 -9.62 18.17
C LEU A 123 -1.31 -8.86 18.25
N ALA A 124 -0.99 -8.04 17.24
CA ALA A 124 0.27 -7.29 17.22
C ALA A 124 0.32 -6.22 18.32
N LEU A 125 -0.81 -5.60 18.63
CA LEU A 125 -0.90 -4.61 19.71
C LEU A 125 -0.59 -5.24 21.07
N GLU A 126 -1.12 -6.44 21.33
CA GLU A 126 -0.93 -7.16 22.58
C GLU A 126 0.51 -7.68 22.72
N TYR A 127 0.99 -8.45 21.72
CA TYR A 127 2.24 -9.22 21.85
C TYR A 127 3.49 -8.48 21.39
N VAL A 128 3.36 -7.50 20.49
CA VAL A 128 4.51 -6.74 19.97
C VAL A 128 4.61 -5.38 20.66
N HIS A 129 3.47 -4.70 20.85
CA HIS A 129 3.44 -3.35 21.42
C HIS A 129 3.13 -3.33 22.92
N GLY A 130 2.83 -4.48 23.55
CA GLY A 130 2.60 -4.60 24.98
C GLY A 130 1.33 -3.92 25.48
N TRP A 131 0.34 -3.69 24.61
CA TRP A 131 -0.93 -3.11 25.02
C TRP A 131 -1.71 -4.09 25.89
N ASN A 132 -2.45 -3.55 26.88
CA ASN A 132 -3.39 -4.39 27.60
C ASN A 132 -4.51 -4.86 26.66
N LYS A 133 -5.03 -6.07 26.91
CA LYS A 133 -6.01 -6.74 26.07
C LYS A 133 -7.26 -5.89 25.80
N ALA A 134 -7.75 -5.13 26.79
CA ALA A 134 -8.94 -4.31 26.61
C ALA A 134 -8.70 -3.12 25.67
N ALA A 135 -7.52 -2.47 25.76
CA ALA A 135 -7.15 -1.38 24.87
C ALA A 135 -6.91 -1.88 23.43
N ALA A 136 -6.21 -3.02 23.26
CA ALA A 136 -5.99 -3.64 21.96
C ALA A 136 -7.32 -4.05 21.30
N ALA A 137 -8.24 -4.65 22.08
CA ALA A 137 -9.56 -5.03 21.62
C ALA A 137 -10.39 -3.82 21.15
N ARG A 138 -10.41 -2.75 21.93
CA ARG A 138 -11.12 -1.52 21.55
C ARG A 138 -10.55 -0.93 20.25
N ARG A 139 -9.23 -0.80 20.16
CA ARG A 139 -8.57 -0.29 18.94
C ARG A 139 -8.88 -1.14 17.71
N ALA A 140 -8.91 -2.47 17.85
CA ALA A 140 -9.26 -3.37 16.76
C ALA A 140 -10.71 -3.16 16.28
N LEU A 141 -11.67 -2.95 17.20
CA LEU A 141 -13.07 -2.66 16.84
C LEU A 141 -13.20 -1.31 16.14
N GLU A 142 -12.52 -0.26 16.64
CA GLU A 142 -12.47 1.04 15.99
C GLU A 142 -11.97 0.93 14.53
N LEU A 143 -10.89 0.19 14.31
CA LEU A 143 -10.32 -0.01 12.97
C LEU A 143 -11.22 -0.85 12.06
N LEU A 144 -11.92 -1.85 12.59
CA LEU A 144 -12.91 -2.59 11.82
C LEU A 144 -14.10 -1.71 11.41
N ASP A 145 -14.56 -0.83 12.29
CA ASP A 145 -15.60 0.13 11.97
C ASP A 145 -15.14 1.08 10.85
N GLN A 146 -13.91 1.58 10.92
CA GLN A 146 -13.28 2.44 9.93
C GLN A 146 -13.22 1.84 8.53
N VAL A 147 -13.05 0.52 8.42
CA VAL A 147 -13.05 -0.19 7.14
C VAL A 147 -14.42 -0.80 6.79
N GLY A 148 -15.48 -0.43 7.52
CA GLY A 148 -16.87 -0.87 7.28
C GLY A 148 -17.10 -2.35 7.61
N LEU A 149 -16.41 -2.90 8.62
CA LEU A 149 -16.47 -4.32 9.00
C LEU A 149 -16.76 -4.53 10.49
N ALA A 150 -17.38 -3.58 11.18
CA ALA A 150 -17.70 -3.70 12.62
C ALA A 150 -18.47 -5.00 12.93
N GLU A 151 -19.47 -5.34 12.11
CA GLU A 151 -20.30 -6.54 12.28
C GLU A 151 -19.55 -7.86 12.00
N LYS A 152 -18.37 -7.80 11.38
CA LYS A 152 -17.55 -8.94 11.02
C LYS A 152 -16.41 -9.21 12.02
N ALA A 153 -16.40 -8.55 13.16
CA ALA A 153 -15.31 -8.64 14.15
C ALA A 153 -15.04 -10.08 14.60
N SER A 154 -16.07 -10.92 14.75
CA SER A 154 -15.97 -12.32 15.17
C SER A 154 -15.80 -13.32 14.02
N ALA A 155 -15.83 -12.86 12.75
CA ALA A 155 -15.69 -13.72 11.59
C ALA A 155 -14.23 -14.16 11.41
N TYR A 156 -14.02 -15.43 11.05
CA TYR A 156 -12.74 -15.98 10.61
C TYR A 156 -12.47 -15.64 9.13
N ALA A 157 -11.20 -15.68 8.71
CA ALA A 157 -10.82 -15.36 7.34
C ALA A 157 -11.64 -16.11 6.28
N ALA A 158 -11.91 -17.41 6.47
CA ALA A 158 -12.71 -18.23 5.56
C ALA A 158 -14.20 -17.81 5.44
N GLN A 159 -14.68 -16.99 6.35
CA GLN A 159 -16.07 -16.46 6.37
C GLN A 159 -16.17 -15.06 5.74
N LEU A 160 -15.03 -14.50 5.30
CA LEU A 160 -14.92 -13.18 4.71
C LEU A 160 -14.69 -13.28 3.19
N SER A 161 -15.32 -12.41 2.42
CA SER A 161 -14.98 -12.24 1.00
C SER A 161 -13.54 -11.73 0.83
N GLY A 162 -12.96 -11.85 -0.36
CA GLY A 162 -11.62 -11.34 -0.65
C GLY A 162 -11.47 -9.86 -0.30
N GLY A 163 -12.42 -9.02 -0.72
CA GLY A 163 -12.42 -7.60 -0.38
C GLY A 163 -12.56 -7.32 1.12
N GLN A 164 -13.33 -8.14 1.85
CA GLN A 164 -13.41 -8.04 3.31
C GLN A 164 -12.09 -8.46 3.96
N GLN A 165 -11.45 -9.53 3.49
CA GLN A 165 -10.13 -9.95 3.99
C GLN A 165 -9.08 -8.87 3.77
N GLN A 166 -9.07 -8.21 2.61
CA GLN A 166 -8.15 -7.12 2.31
C GLN A 166 -8.40 -5.90 3.20
N ARG A 167 -9.65 -5.56 3.46
CA ARG A 167 -9.97 -4.46 4.40
C ARG A 167 -9.55 -4.80 5.83
N VAL A 168 -9.65 -6.04 6.27
CA VAL A 168 -9.07 -6.48 7.56
C VAL A 168 -7.54 -6.37 7.55
N ALA A 169 -6.87 -6.72 6.44
CA ALA A 169 -5.41 -6.57 6.30
C ALA A 169 -4.98 -5.10 6.36
N ILE A 170 -5.76 -4.19 5.76
CA ILE A 170 -5.55 -2.73 5.88
C ILE A 170 -5.73 -2.28 7.33
N ALA A 171 -6.82 -2.68 8.00
CA ALA A 171 -7.05 -2.35 9.40
C ALA A 171 -5.93 -2.88 10.32
N ARG A 172 -5.41 -4.08 10.05
CA ARG A 172 -4.23 -4.63 10.75
C ARG A 172 -2.98 -3.78 10.53
N ALA A 173 -2.74 -3.32 9.31
CA ALA A 173 -1.59 -2.46 9.01
C ALA A 173 -1.67 -1.10 9.74
N LEU A 174 -2.88 -0.60 10.00
CA LEU A 174 -3.14 0.64 10.74
C LEU A 174 -3.08 0.49 12.26
N ALA A 175 -3.05 -0.74 12.78
CA ALA A 175 -3.21 -1.00 14.22
C ALA A 175 -2.19 -0.23 15.08
N SER A 176 -0.92 -0.22 14.69
CA SER A 176 0.18 0.46 15.39
C SER A 176 0.25 1.98 15.15
N SER A 177 -0.72 2.57 14.46
CA SER A 177 -0.68 3.99 14.04
C SER A 177 0.62 4.31 13.28
N PRO A 178 0.85 3.66 12.12
CA PRO A 178 2.08 3.81 11.36
C PRO A 178 2.24 5.23 10.80
N GLN A 179 3.47 5.58 10.44
CA GLN A 179 3.81 6.86 9.80
C GLN A 179 3.87 6.73 8.27
N ILE A 180 4.07 5.51 7.79
CA ILE A 180 4.17 5.16 6.38
C ILE A 180 3.27 3.95 6.12
N LEU A 181 2.50 3.98 5.02
CA LEU A 181 1.76 2.83 4.52
C LEU A 181 2.33 2.38 3.17
N LEU A 182 2.67 1.11 3.09
CA LEU A 182 3.16 0.46 1.89
C LEU A 182 2.10 -0.53 1.39
N PHE A 183 1.71 -0.42 0.12
CA PHE A 183 0.73 -1.31 -0.51
C PHE A 183 1.38 -2.05 -1.69
N ASP A 184 1.41 -3.38 -1.64
CA ASP A 184 1.92 -4.25 -2.70
C ASP A 184 0.75 -4.86 -3.47
N GLU A 185 0.30 -4.20 -4.54
CA GLU A 185 -0.80 -4.64 -5.42
C GLU A 185 -2.06 -5.09 -4.65
N PRO A 186 -2.66 -4.23 -3.81
CA PRO A 186 -3.68 -4.62 -2.84
C PRO A 186 -4.99 -5.12 -3.44
N THR A 187 -5.20 -4.96 -4.75
CA THR A 187 -6.44 -5.35 -5.46
C THR A 187 -6.25 -6.53 -6.42
N SER A 188 -5.01 -6.94 -6.70
CA SER A 188 -4.72 -7.92 -7.76
C SER A 188 -5.22 -9.35 -7.48
N ALA A 189 -5.53 -9.67 -6.22
CA ALA A 189 -6.09 -10.95 -5.81
C ALA A 189 -7.63 -10.90 -5.60
N LEU A 190 -8.29 -9.82 -6.05
CA LEU A 190 -9.71 -9.59 -5.84
C LEU A 190 -10.52 -9.74 -7.12
N ASP A 191 -11.75 -10.20 -6.97
CA ASP A 191 -12.75 -10.11 -8.02
C ASP A 191 -13.10 -8.64 -8.32
N PRO A 192 -13.38 -8.26 -9.59
CA PRO A 192 -13.63 -6.88 -9.99
C PRO A 192 -14.72 -6.17 -9.17
N GLU A 193 -15.76 -6.91 -8.76
CA GLU A 193 -16.87 -6.37 -7.96
C GLU A 193 -16.44 -5.92 -6.54
N MET A 194 -15.31 -6.47 -6.03
CA MET A 194 -14.81 -6.18 -4.68
C MET A 194 -13.76 -5.09 -4.63
N ILE A 195 -13.18 -4.71 -5.77
CA ILE A 195 -12.09 -3.73 -5.87
C ILE A 195 -12.53 -2.36 -5.34
N GLY A 196 -13.74 -1.92 -5.70
CA GLY A 196 -14.26 -0.59 -5.37
C GLY A 196 -14.26 -0.28 -3.87
N GLU A 197 -14.64 -1.25 -3.02
CA GLU A 197 -14.69 -1.07 -1.58
C GLU A 197 -13.29 -0.91 -0.96
N VAL A 198 -12.30 -1.65 -1.48
CA VAL A 198 -10.90 -1.56 -1.02
C VAL A 198 -10.29 -0.23 -1.46
N LEU A 199 -10.50 0.18 -2.71
CA LEU A 199 -10.03 1.47 -3.23
C LEU A 199 -10.64 2.64 -2.47
N GLN A 200 -11.91 2.55 -2.04
CA GLN A 200 -12.54 3.61 -1.25
C GLN A 200 -11.86 3.78 0.13
N VAL A 201 -11.51 2.66 0.79
CA VAL A 201 -10.74 2.72 2.05
C VAL A 201 -9.37 3.36 1.82
N MET A 202 -8.67 2.99 0.73
CA MET A 202 -7.37 3.56 0.39
C MET A 202 -7.46 5.06 0.05
N LYS A 203 -8.53 5.51 -0.64
CA LYS A 203 -8.78 6.94 -0.89
C LYS A 203 -8.95 7.72 0.42
N ASN A 204 -9.74 7.19 1.35
CA ASN A 204 -9.93 7.82 2.65
C ASN A 204 -8.60 7.95 3.42
N LEU A 205 -7.73 6.93 3.33
CA LEU A 205 -6.39 6.96 3.92
C LEU A 205 -5.48 8.00 3.24
N ALA A 206 -5.50 8.12 1.92
CA ALA A 206 -4.75 9.14 1.20
C ALA A 206 -5.13 10.55 1.65
N HIS A 207 -6.42 10.82 1.81
CA HIS A 207 -6.90 12.12 2.31
C HIS A 207 -6.59 12.38 3.79
N SER A 208 -6.16 11.38 4.54
CA SER A 208 -5.75 11.56 5.96
C SER A 208 -4.36 12.19 6.14
N GLY A 209 -3.61 12.34 5.05
CA GLY A 209 -2.26 12.90 5.06
C GLY A 209 -1.17 11.95 5.54
N ILE A 210 -1.43 10.63 5.64
CA ILE A 210 -0.39 9.64 5.91
C ILE A 210 0.52 9.47 4.69
N THR A 211 1.82 9.28 4.88
CA THR A 211 2.73 8.97 3.77
C THR A 211 2.38 7.61 3.18
N MET A 212 2.12 7.54 1.88
CA MET A 212 1.73 6.30 1.20
C MET A 212 2.61 6.01 -0.02
N ILE A 213 3.05 4.77 -0.14
CA ILE A 213 3.70 4.25 -1.35
C ILE A 213 2.88 3.05 -1.82
N VAL A 214 2.30 3.16 -3.02
CA VAL A 214 1.32 2.20 -3.53
C VAL A 214 1.80 1.61 -4.85
N VAL A 215 2.11 0.33 -4.87
CA VAL A 215 2.25 -0.44 -6.12
C VAL A 215 0.87 -0.89 -6.55
N THR A 216 0.44 -0.52 -7.74
CA THR A 216 -0.90 -0.84 -8.23
C THR A 216 -0.94 -0.98 -9.76
N HIS A 217 -1.97 -1.64 -10.26
CA HIS A 217 -2.38 -1.65 -11.66
C HIS A 217 -3.67 -0.84 -11.91
N GLU A 218 -4.23 -0.24 -10.86
CA GLU A 218 -5.46 0.57 -10.92
C GLU A 218 -5.15 2.00 -11.39
N MET A 219 -5.18 2.22 -12.73
CA MET A 219 -4.80 3.51 -13.32
C MET A 219 -5.69 4.67 -12.89
N HIS A 220 -7.00 4.42 -12.76
CA HIS A 220 -7.95 5.45 -12.31
C HIS A 220 -7.67 5.87 -10.87
N PHE A 221 -7.37 4.90 -10.00
CA PHE A 221 -7.00 5.16 -8.62
C PHE A 221 -5.69 5.97 -8.55
N ALA A 222 -4.64 5.55 -9.28
CA ALA A 222 -3.38 6.27 -9.33
C ALA A 222 -3.56 7.72 -9.81
N ARG A 223 -4.40 7.94 -10.84
CA ARG A 223 -4.69 9.28 -11.37
C ARG A 223 -5.42 10.17 -10.37
N GLU A 224 -6.30 9.60 -9.56
CA GLU A 224 -7.20 10.36 -8.67
C GLU A 224 -6.53 10.75 -7.35
N ILE A 225 -5.64 9.90 -6.82
CA ILE A 225 -5.16 10.05 -5.44
C ILE A 225 -3.67 10.32 -5.30
N ALA A 226 -2.86 10.03 -6.33
CA ALA A 226 -1.42 10.20 -6.23
C ALA A 226 -1.04 11.69 -6.32
N ASP A 227 -0.06 12.10 -5.51
CA ASP A 227 0.64 13.37 -5.70
C ASP A 227 1.69 13.23 -6.81
N ARG A 228 2.34 12.07 -6.88
CA ARG A 228 3.28 11.69 -7.95
C ARG A 228 3.12 10.25 -8.39
N VAL A 229 3.35 10.04 -9.68
CA VAL A 229 3.41 8.71 -10.30
C VAL A 229 4.84 8.41 -10.69
N VAL A 230 5.33 7.23 -10.31
CA VAL A 230 6.66 6.71 -10.61
C VAL A 230 6.51 5.52 -11.56
N PHE A 231 7.16 5.57 -12.71
CA PHE A 231 7.17 4.46 -13.65
C PHE A 231 8.51 3.72 -13.59
N ILE A 232 8.42 2.42 -13.28
CA ILE A 232 9.60 1.53 -13.19
C ILE A 232 9.52 0.48 -14.30
N ASP A 233 10.60 0.33 -15.06
CA ASP A 233 10.77 -0.75 -16.03
C ASP A 233 12.24 -1.19 -16.06
N GLY A 234 12.50 -2.51 -16.18
CA GLY A 234 13.85 -3.06 -16.20
C GLY A 234 14.68 -2.79 -14.94
N GLY A 235 14.05 -2.56 -13.80
CA GLY A 235 14.72 -2.27 -12.53
C GLY A 235 15.16 -0.82 -12.35
N GLU A 236 14.76 0.10 -13.24
CA GLU A 236 15.11 1.53 -13.20
C GLU A 236 13.87 2.40 -13.17
N ILE A 237 13.93 3.55 -12.52
CA ILE A 237 12.90 4.59 -12.62
C ILE A 237 13.10 5.32 -13.94
N LEU A 238 12.13 5.22 -14.84
CA LEU A 238 12.18 5.84 -16.16
C LEU A 238 11.46 7.18 -16.23
N GLU A 239 10.44 7.37 -15.38
CA GLU A 239 9.67 8.62 -15.34
C GLU A 239 9.07 8.85 -13.97
N VAL A 240 9.09 10.11 -13.53
CA VAL A 240 8.39 10.60 -12.33
C VAL A 240 7.67 11.86 -12.71
N ALA A 241 6.34 11.89 -12.55
CA ALA A 241 5.53 13.06 -12.92
C ALA A 241 4.29 13.19 -12.03
N ALA A 242 3.67 14.37 -12.05
CA ALA A 242 2.33 14.55 -11.52
C ALA A 242 1.32 13.69 -12.32
N PRO A 243 0.24 13.20 -11.70
CA PRO A 243 -0.71 12.30 -12.39
C PRO A 243 -1.22 12.87 -13.71
N GLU A 244 -1.61 14.13 -13.77
CA GLU A 244 -2.13 14.74 -15.00
C GLU A 244 -1.09 14.66 -16.14
N ASP A 245 0.16 15.03 -15.89
CA ASP A 245 1.23 14.96 -16.90
C ASP A 245 1.55 13.52 -17.29
N PHE A 246 1.64 12.63 -16.30
CA PHE A 246 1.95 11.23 -16.53
C PHE A 246 0.96 10.54 -17.46
N PHE A 247 -0.35 10.75 -17.23
CA PHE A 247 -1.40 10.07 -18.00
C PHE A 247 -1.76 10.77 -19.33
N THR A 248 -1.53 12.08 -19.46
CA THR A 248 -1.90 12.84 -20.67
C THR A 248 -0.71 13.17 -21.57
N ARG A 249 0.48 13.36 -21.01
CA ARG A 249 1.69 13.82 -21.71
C ARG A 249 2.95 13.08 -21.24
N PRO A 250 2.94 11.73 -21.20
CA PRO A 250 4.10 10.97 -20.78
C PRO A 250 5.32 11.30 -21.64
N GLN A 251 6.47 11.52 -21.02
CA GLN A 251 7.69 11.96 -21.72
C GLN A 251 8.53 10.78 -22.18
N HIS A 252 8.63 9.73 -21.38
CA HIS A 252 9.50 8.61 -21.71
C HIS A 252 8.82 7.64 -22.71
N PRO A 253 9.50 7.20 -23.81
CA PRO A 253 8.89 6.33 -24.83
C PRO A 253 8.37 4.99 -24.29
N ARG A 254 8.97 4.47 -23.23
CA ARG A 254 8.49 3.21 -22.58
C ARG A 254 7.21 3.46 -21.79
N THR A 255 7.08 4.60 -21.11
CA THR A 255 5.85 5.01 -20.44
C THR A 255 4.70 5.15 -21.42
N GLN A 256 4.94 5.82 -22.57
CA GLN A 256 3.96 5.99 -23.64
C GLN A 256 3.45 4.64 -24.15
N ARG A 257 4.37 3.70 -24.45
CA ARG A 257 4.01 2.34 -24.88
C ARG A 257 3.25 1.56 -23.82
N PHE A 258 3.65 1.68 -22.56
CA PHE A 258 2.98 1.02 -21.45
C PHE A 258 1.55 1.54 -21.29
N LEU A 259 1.36 2.86 -21.24
CA LEU A 259 0.03 3.48 -21.09
C LEU A 259 -0.88 3.17 -22.28
N LYS A 260 -0.38 3.24 -23.51
CA LYS A 260 -1.15 2.84 -24.71
C LYS A 260 -1.64 1.39 -24.59
N LYS A 261 -0.79 0.47 -24.13
CA LYS A 261 -1.16 -0.94 -23.97
C LYS A 261 -2.20 -1.17 -22.88
N VAL A 262 -2.14 -0.40 -21.78
CA VAL A 262 -3.02 -0.61 -20.62
C VAL A 262 -4.34 0.15 -20.76
N LEU A 263 -4.31 1.38 -21.31
CA LEU A 263 -5.50 2.23 -21.45
C LEU A 263 -6.30 1.93 -22.73
N ASP A 264 -5.67 1.38 -23.77
CA ASP A 264 -6.31 1.06 -25.05
C ASP A 264 -5.94 -0.34 -25.55
N PRO A 265 -6.35 -1.40 -24.86
CA PRO A 265 -5.95 -2.78 -25.19
C PRO A 265 -6.52 -3.30 -26.52
N LEU A 266 -7.58 -2.68 -27.06
CA LEU A 266 -8.29 -3.19 -28.25
C LEU A 266 -7.72 -2.68 -29.59
N HIS A 267 -6.82 -1.70 -29.59
CA HIS A 267 -6.25 -1.14 -30.84
C HIS A 267 -4.92 -1.78 -31.28
N GLN A 268 -4.57 -2.96 -30.79
CA GLN A 268 -3.31 -3.65 -31.14
C GLN A 268 -3.38 -4.56 -32.36
N GLU A 269 -4.56 -4.84 -32.92
CA GLU A 269 -4.68 -5.79 -34.08
C GLU A 269 -4.61 -5.15 -35.49
N SER A 270 -4.33 -3.84 -35.61
CA SER A 270 -4.35 -3.13 -36.90
C SER A 270 -2.97 -2.75 -37.45
N SER A 271 -1.89 -3.38 -37.03
CA SER A 271 -0.53 -3.08 -37.54
C SER A 271 0.30 -4.37 -37.67
N LEU A 272 -0.10 -5.22 -38.62
CA LEU A 272 0.72 -6.27 -39.26
C LEU A 272 0.70 -6.06 -40.73
#